data_137de2f904d1429fb61562bbb7d45637
#
_entry.id   137de2f904d1429fb61562bbb7d45637
#
_cell.length_a   1.000
_cell.length_b   1.000
_cell.length_c   1.000
_cell.angle_alpha   90.00
_cell.angle_beta   90.00
_cell.angle_gamma   90.00
#
_symmetry.space_group_name_H-M   'P 1'
#
loop_
_entity.id
_entity.type
_entity.pdbx_description
1 polymer ?
#
loop_
_entity_poly.entity_id
_entity_poly.type
_entity_poly.pdbx_seq_one_letter_code
_entity_poly.pdbx_strand_id
1 'polypeptide(L)'
;LSGGVYLGGTGAANKLDDVETGTWTPSLINAPSGISIGGTTIHNNYTKIGNFVFLTGYVELNTGSSSGNAIHIGGLPFSPRSVNAVAGSLINRYASSDTYAPFMGNDSKIEFYKINNTGNWNNLTYSNVGNPFSVHFTINYQT
;
A
#
# COMPACT_ATOMS: atom_id res chain seq x y z
N LEU A 1 -22.40 -19.41 11.72
CA LEU A 1 -23.37 -19.16 10.64
C LEU A 1 -22.73 -19.61 9.32
N SER A 2 -23.11 -20.77 8.83
CA SER A 2 -22.58 -21.34 7.57
C SER A 2 -23.31 -20.82 6.31
N GLY A 3 -23.84 -19.62 6.32
CA GLY A 3 -24.66 -19.14 5.23
C GLY A 3 -24.53 -17.67 4.85
N GLY A 4 -23.62 -16.93 5.47
CA GLY A 4 -23.52 -15.48 5.26
C GLY A 4 -24.68 -14.69 5.85
N VAL A 5 -24.63 -13.38 5.73
CA VAL A 5 -25.68 -12.44 6.17
C VAL A 5 -26.32 -11.81 4.93
N TYR A 6 -27.64 -11.84 4.84
CA TYR A 6 -28.37 -11.17 3.77
C TYR A 6 -28.72 -9.73 4.20
N LEU A 7 -28.35 -8.74 3.39
CA LEU A 7 -28.62 -7.34 3.64
C LEU A 7 -29.62 -6.81 2.59
N GLY A 8 -30.85 -6.52 3.04
CA GLY A 8 -31.89 -5.93 2.19
C GLY A 8 -32.70 -6.88 1.33
N GLY A 9 -32.54 -8.20 1.48
CA GLY A 9 -33.34 -9.21 0.76
C GLY A 9 -32.70 -10.58 0.77
N THR A 10 -33.42 -11.61 0.36
CA THR A 10 -32.97 -13.02 0.38
C THR A 10 -32.28 -13.47 -0.92
N GLY A 11 -32.14 -12.59 -1.89
CA GLY A 11 -31.47 -12.90 -3.16
C GLY A 11 -29.94 -13.02 -2.99
N ALA A 12 -29.28 -13.83 -3.81
CA ALA A 12 -27.84 -14.05 -3.78
C ALA A 12 -27.01 -12.74 -3.86
N ALA A 13 -27.50 -11.72 -4.54
CA ALA A 13 -26.86 -10.42 -4.65
C ALA A 13 -26.83 -9.62 -3.31
N ASN A 14 -27.62 -10.02 -2.32
CA ASN A 14 -27.71 -9.37 -1.02
C ASN A 14 -26.93 -10.15 0.07
N LYS A 15 -26.26 -11.22 -0.32
CA LYS A 15 -25.51 -12.05 0.60
C LYS A 15 -24.11 -11.48 0.85
N LEU A 16 -23.82 -11.17 2.11
CA LEU A 16 -22.48 -10.84 2.58
C LEU A 16 -21.84 -12.09 3.17
N ASP A 17 -21.14 -12.86 2.38
CA ASP A 17 -20.49 -14.12 2.75
C ASP A 17 -18.99 -14.17 2.43
N ASP A 18 -18.48 -13.16 1.75
CA ASP A 18 -17.08 -13.07 1.38
C ASP A 18 -16.38 -11.93 2.14
N VAL A 19 -16.25 -12.11 3.46
CA VAL A 19 -15.46 -11.23 4.32
C VAL A 19 -14.25 -12.00 4.80
N GLU A 20 -13.08 -11.51 4.44
CA GLU A 20 -11.79 -12.10 4.80
C GLU A 20 -10.90 -11.06 5.49
N THR A 21 -10.25 -11.42 6.56
CA THR A 21 -9.30 -10.57 7.28
C THR A 21 -8.00 -11.30 7.49
N GLY A 22 -6.89 -10.59 7.45
CA GLY A 22 -5.59 -11.19 7.66
C GLY A 22 -4.47 -10.18 7.71
N THR A 23 -3.25 -10.70 7.72
CA THR A 23 -2.02 -9.93 7.65
C THR A 23 -1.35 -10.15 6.29
N TRP A 24 -0.55 -9.19 5.86
CA TRP A 24 0.25 -9.29 4.65
C TRP A 24 1.71 -8.90 4.93
N THR A 25 2.61 -9.32 4.06
CA THR A 25 4.04 -9.08 4.22
C THR A 25 4.52 -8.16 3.10
N PRO A 26 4.82 -6.88 3.39
CA PRO A 26 5.41 -5.98 2.41
C PRO A 26 6.75 -6.52 1.89
N SER A 27 7.00 -6.33 0.61
CA SER A 27 8.27 -6.60 -0.03
C SER A 27 8.73 -5.39 -0.85
N LEU A 28 10.03 -5.25 -1.05
CA LEU A 28 10.56 -4.22 -1.93
C LEU A 28 10.66 -4.74 -3.36
N ILE A 29 10.26 -3.91 -4.31
CA ILE A 29 10.38 -4.20 -5.74
C ILE A 29 11.52 -3.37 -6.30
N ASN A 30 12.52 -4.02 -6.93
CA ASN A 30 13.67 -3.39 -7.55
C ASN A 30 14.47 -2.42 -6.64
N ALA A 31 14.56 -2.78 -5.36
CA ALA A 31 15.36 -2.01 -4.41
C ALA A 31 16.87 -2.08 -4.75
N PRO A 32 17.60 -0.98 -4.54
CA PRO A 32 19.06 -1.01 -4.61
C PRO A 32 19.66 -2.00 -3.60
N SER A 33 20.85 -2.50 -3.90
CA SER A 33 21.60 -3.37 -2.98
C SER A 33 21.81 -2.70 -1.62
N GLY A 34 21.64 -3.47 -0.55
CA GLY A 34 21.78 -2.99 0.83
C GLY A 34 20.54 -2.33 1.43
N ILE A 35 19.48 -2.14 0.64
CA ILE A 35 18.19 -1.66 1.15
C ILE A 35 17.33 -2.86 1.59
N SER A 36 16.77 -2.77 2.78
CA SER A 36 15.87 -3.78 3.32
C SER A 36 14.71 -3.16 4.08
N ILE A 37 13.62 -3.90 4.20
CA ILE A 37 12.58 -3.60 5.16
C ILE A 37 13.10 -4.03 6.53
N GLY A 38 13.19 -3.05 7.43
CA GLY A 38 13.50 -3.25 8.85
C GLY A 38 12.27 -3.05 9.71
N GLY A 39 12.46 -3.14 11.03
CA GLY A 39 11.37 -2.85 11.98
C GLY A 39 10.37 -3.99 12.15
N THR A 40 9.38 -3.71 12.97
CA THR A 40 8.33 -4.67 13.35
C THR A 40 7.15 -4.55 12.39
N THR A 41 6.75 -5.65 11.77
CA THR A 41 5.63 -5.73 10.79
C THR A 41 4.25 -5.79 11.46
N ILE A 42 4.04 -5.03 12.53
CA ILE A 42 2.88 -5.18 13.44
C ILE A 42 1.57 -4.58 12.93
N HIS A 43 1.54 -3.86 11.82
CA HIS A 43 0.36 -3.12 11.35
C HIS A 43 0.00 -3.38 9.90
N ASN A 44 0.45 -4.50 9.35
CA ASN A 44 0.20 -4.87 7.96
C ASN A 44 -1.02 -5.79 7.89
N ASN A 45 -2.20 -5.18 7.86
CA ASN A 45 -3.46 -5.89 7.90
C ASN A 45 -4.27 -5.62 6.63
N TYR A 46 -5.17 -6.55 6.33
CA TYR A 46 -6.19 -6.33 5.31
C TYR A 46 -7.57 -6.79 5.79
N THR A 47 -8.59 -6.19 5.19
CA THR A 47 -9.96 -6.69 5.18
C THR A 47 -10.42 -6.71 3.73
N LYS A 48 -10.86 -7.87 3.26
CA LYS A 48 -11.47 -8.03 1.93
C LYS A 48 -12.97 -8.25 2.10
N ILE A 49 -13.75 -7.53 1.33
CA ILE A 49 -15.22 -7.67 1.29
C ILE A 49 -15.61 -7.78 -0.19
N GLY A 50 -16.03 -8.96 -0.60
CA GLY A 50 -16.24 -9.26 -2.02
C GLY A 50 -14.96 -9.06 -2.82
N ASN A 51 -14.97 -8.14 -3.78
CA ASN A 51 -13.80 -7.77 -4.58
C ASN A 51 -13.05 -6.53 -4.07
N PHE A 52 -13.43 -5.98 -2.91
CA PHE A 52 -12.80 -4.80 -2.32
C PHE A 52 -11.81 -5.19 -1.22
N VAL A 53 -10.60 -4.66 -1.29
CA VAL A 53 -9.54 -4.84 -0.29
C VAL A 53 -9.25 -3.51 0.38
N PHE A 54 -9.38 -3.46 1.70
CA PHE A 54 -8.93 -2.38 2.56
C PHE A 54 -7.59 -2.79 3.15
N LEU A 55 -6.54 -2.06 2.83
CA LEU A 55 -5.17 -2.38 3.22
C LEU A 55 -4.61 -1.31 4.14
N THR A 56 -4.02 -1.74 5.26
CA THR A 56 -3.16 -0.91 6.10
C THR A 56 -1.74 -1.41 6.02
N GLY A 57 -0.76 -0.51 5.99
CA GLY A 57 0.64 -0.86 5.91
C GLY A 57 1.53 0.01 6.79
N TYR A 58 2.52 -0.63 7.41
CA TYR A 58 3.68 0.01 7.99
C TYR A 58 4.94 -0.58 7.37
N VAL A 59 5.77 0.29 6.85
CA VAL A 59 7.07 -0.09 6.29
C VAL A 59 8.14 0.83 6.89
N GLU A 60 9.18 0.22 7.42
CA GLU A 60 10.40 0.90 7.81
C GLU A 60 11.53 0.42 6.92
N LEU A 61 12.24 1.34 6.31
CA LEU A 61 13.37 1.04 5.44
C LEU A 61 14.68 1.42 6.13
N ASN A 62 15.60 0.48 6.18
CA ASN A 62 17.00 0.79 6.42
C ASN A 62 17.58 1.32 5.12
N THR A 63 17.63 2.64 4.98
CA THR A 63 18.13 3.28 3.78
C THR A 63 19.57 3.72 3.99
N GLY A 64 20.45 3.26 3.14
CA GLY A 64 21.86 3.67 3.11
C GLY A 64 22.29 4.15 1.74
N SER A 65 21.32 4.28 0.80
CA SER A 65 21.60 4.55 -0.61
C SER A 65 21.09 5.92 -1.03
N SER A 66 21.89 6.64 -1.79
CA SER A 66 21.50 7.86 -2.50
C SER A 66 20.91 7.56 -3.90
N SER A 67 20.35 6.36 -4.10
CA SER A 67 19.77 5.97 -5.38
C SER A 67 18.56 6.80 -5.74
N GLY A 68 18.48 7.25 -6.99
CA GLY A 68 17.31 7.89 -7.58
C GLY A 68 16.16 6.94 -7.91
N ASN A 69 16.28 5.63 -7.60
CA ASN A 69 15.20 4.68 -7.84
C ASN A 69 13.99 4.99 -6.97
N ALA A 70 12.80 4.82 -7.53
CA ALA A 70 11.54 4.97 -6.80
C ALA A 70 11.35 3.85 -5.77
N ILE A 71 10.71 4.19 -4.65
CA ILE A 71 10.35 3.23 -3.61
C ILE A 71 9.05 2.56 -4.03
N HIS A 72 9.11 1.24 -4.28
CA HIS A 72 7.97 0.42 -4.65
C HIS A 72 7.76 -0.70 -3.62
N ILE A 73 6.53 -0.81 -3.12
CA ILE A 73 6.13 -1.85 -2.17
C ILE A 73 5.24 -2.87 -2.87
N GLY A 74 5.67 -4.12 -2.83
CA GLY A 74 4.92 -5.30 -3.28
C GLY A 74 4.48 -6.17 -2.12
N GLY A 75 4.18 -7.44 -2.42
CA GLY A 75 3.73 -8.42 -1.42
C GLY A 75 2.25 -8.28 -1.08
N LEU A 76 1.46 -7.69 -1.96
CA LEU A 76 0.02 -7.51 -1.77
C LEU A 76 -0.68 -8.84 -1.50
N PRO A 77 -1.67 -8.90 -0.60
CA PRO A 77 -2.37 -10.15 -0.25
C PRO A 77 -3.23 -10.68 -1.41
N PHE A 78 -3.67 -9.80 -2.29
CA PHE A 78 -4.47 -10.13 -3.48
C PHE A 78 -3.96 -9.34 -4.67
N SER A 79 -4.04 -9.94 -5.85
CA SER A 79 -3.70 -9.25 -7.10
C SER A 79 -4.71 -8.15 -7.40
N PRO A 80 -4.29 -6.91 -7.62
CA PRO A 80 -5.18 -5.85 -8.03
C PRO A 80 -5.81 -6.15 -9.39
N ARG A 81 -7.03 -5.70 -9.59
CA ARG A 81 -7.66 -5.70 -10.90
C ARG A 81 -6.83 -4.88 -11.89
N SER A 82 -6.81 -5.29 -13.17
CA SER A 82 -5.98 -4.70 -14.22
C SER A 82 -6.28 -3.22 -14.55
N VAL A 83 -7.34 -2.64 -14.01
CA VAL A 83 -7.73 -1.24 -14.20
C VAL A 83 -7.95 -0.61 -12.83
N ASN A 84 -6.89 -0.52 -12.04
CA ASN A 84 -6.89 0.23 -10.79
C ASN A 84 -6.07 1.51 -10.99
N ALA A 85 -6.63 2.61 -10.52
CA ALA A 85 -5.90 3.84 -10.28
C ALA A 85 -6.45 4.42 -8.98
N VAL A 86 -5.81 4.09 -7.87
CA VAL A 86 -6.29 4.45 -6.54
C VAL A 86 -5.21 5.16 -5.75
N ALA A 87 -5.60 6.17 -5.01
CA ALA A 87 -4.75 6.84 -4.05
C ALA A 87 -5.24 6.56 -2.63
N GLY A 88 -4.33 6.63 -1.69
CA GLY A 88 -4.62 6.44 -0.28
C GLY A 88 -4.13 7.61 0.57
N SER A 89 -3.99 7.38 1.86
CA SER A 89 -3.43 8.32 2.81
C SER A 89 -2.20 7.74 3.50
N LEU A 90 -1.28 8.61 3.90
CA LEU A 90 -0.09 8.20 4.65
C LEU A 90 0.36 9.26 5.67
N ILE A 91 1.17 8.79 6.61
CA ILE A 91 2.07 9.60 7.43
C ILE A 91 3.46 8.99 7.38
N ASN A 92 4.49 9.82 7.24
CA ASN A 92 5.88 9.36 7.14
C ASN A 92 6.78 10.05 8.15
N ARG A 93 7.91 9.41 8.46
CA ARG A 93 9.03 9.97 9.24
C ARG A 93 10.30 9.92 8.40
N TYR A 94 11.13 10.96 8.58
CA TYR A 94 12.44 11.07 7.93
C TYR A 94 12.40 11.12 6.39
N ALA A 95 11.30 11.62 5.82
CA ALA A 95 11.28 12.13 4.47
C ALA A 95 11.56 13.63 4.46
N SER A 96 11.83 14.20 3.29
CA SER A 96 11.84 15.65 3.10
C SER A 96 10.49 16.26 3.53
N SER A 97 10.46 17.55 3.77
CA SER A 97 9.26 18.29 4.25
C SER A 97 8.06 18.29 3.29
N ASP A 98 8.10 17.46 2.25
CA ASP A 98 7.06 17.36 1.24
C ASP A 98 5.92 16.45 1.67
N THR A 99 4.74 16.69 1.12
CA THR A 99 3.58 15.83 1.28
C THR A 99 3.62 14.71 0.23
N TYR A 100 3.34 13.49 0.66
CA TYR A 100 3.28 12.31 -0.20
C TYR A 100 1.92 11.64 -0.09
N ALA A 101 1.56 10.87 -1.12
CA ALA A 101 0.41 9.99 -1.13
C ALA A 101 0.81 8.61 -1.67
N PRO A 102 0.28 7.51 -1.10
CA PRO A 102 0.40 6.20 -1.70
C PRO A 102 -0.51 6.13 -2.92
N PHE A 103 -0.04 5.51 -3.96
CA PHE A 103 -0.76 5.30 -5.21
C PHE A 103 -0.54 3.87 -5.69
N MET A 104 -1.57 3.30 -6.27
CA MET A 104 -1.51 2.03 -6.97
C MET A 104 -2.09 2.22 -8.37
N GLY A 105 -1.26 1.98 -9.37
CA GLY A 105 -1.67 1.94 -10.77
C GLY A 105 -2.13 0.55 -11.21
N ASN A 106 -1.96 0.23 -12.47
CA ASN A 106 -2.36 -1.04 -13.06
C ASN A 106 -1.40 -2.21 -12.76
N ASP A 107 -0.42 -1.99 -11.92
CA ASP A 107 0.58 -2.96 -11.52
C ASP A 107 0.44 -3.32 -10.03
N SER A 108 0.89 -4.51 -9.67
CA SER A 108 0.76 -5.06 -8.33
C SER A 108 1.79 -4.45 -7.35
N LYS A 109 1.86 -3.12 -7.31
CA LYS A 109 2.77 -2.39 -6.41
C LYS A 109 2.14 -1.10 -5.87
N ILE A 110 2.57 -0.70 -4.71
CA ILE A 110 2.27 0.60 -4.12
C ILE A 110 3.48 1.50 -4.36
N GLU A 111 3.23 2.64 -4.94
CA GLU A 111 4.17 3.74 -5.18
C GLU A 111 3.85 4.90 -4.25
N PHE A 112 4.82 5.77 -4.00
CA PHE A 112 4.60 6.98 -3.23
C PHE A 112 4.90 8.19 -4.09
N TYR A 113 3.91 9.03 -4.29
CA TYR A 113 4.06 10.24 -5.09
C TYR A 113 4.11 11.48 -4.23
N LYS A 114 5.07 12.35 -4.55
CA LYS A 114 5.19 13.67 -3.96
C LYS A 114 4.15 14.59 -4.57
N ILE A 115 3.40 15.25 -3.71
CA ILE A 115 2.47 16.31 -4.11
C ILE A 115 3.25 17.63 -4.07
N ASN A 116 3.49 18.21 -5.22
CA ASN A 116 4.17 19.50 -5.33
C ASN A 116 3.34 20.52 -6.12
N ASN A 117 3.73 21.79 -6.01
CA ASN A 117 3.01 22.91 -6.65
C ASN A 117 3.28 23.05 -8.15
N THR A 118 4.07 22.17 -8.76
CA THR A 118 4.48 22.30 -10.17
C THR A 118 3.61 21.48 -11.12
N GLY A 119 2.56 20.84 -10.63
CA GLY A 119 1.60 20.07 -11.43
C GLY A 119 2.10 18.70 -11.92
N ASN A 120 3.30 18.29 -11.58
CA ASN A 120 3.85 16.98 -11.92
C ASN A 120 3.87 16.05 -10.70
N TRP A 121 3.55 14.80 -10.93
CA TRP A 121 3.69 13.74 -9.95
C TRP A 121 5.12 13.20 -9.99
N ASN A 122 5.82 13.29 -8.88
CA ASN A 122 7.18 12.78 -8.76
C ASN A 122 7.21 11.66 -7.73
N ASN A 123 7.83 10.55 -8.08
CA ASN A 123 7.98 9.41 -7.18
C ASN A 123 8.88 9.78 -5.99
N LEU A 124 8.53 9.26 -4.84
CA LEU A 124 9.43 9.21 -3.70
C LEU A 124 10.56 8.23 -4.02
N THR A 125 11.79 8.70 -3.96
CA THR A 125 12.98 7.89 -4.25
C THR A 125 13.81 7.63 -3.00
N TYR A 126 14.68 6.65 -3.05
CA TYR A 126 15.60 6.34 -1.93
C TYR A 126 16.51 7.51 -1.57
N SER A 127 16.82 8.41 -2.53
CA SER A 127 17.61 9.62 -2.25
C SER A 127 16.82 10.72 -1.53
N ASN A 128 15.49 10.64 -1.48
CA ASN A 128 14.63 11.64 -0.83
C ASN A 128 14.28 11.31 0.62
N VAL A 129 14.76 10.19 1.14
CA VAL A 129 14.41 9.70 2.48
C VAL A 129 15.64 9.57 3.35
N GLY A 130 15.44 9.78 4.65
CA GLY A 130 16.48 9.59 5.66
C GLY A 130 16.68 8.11 6.01
N ASN A 131 17.55 7.87 6.98
CA ASN A 131 17.82 6.53 7.52
C ASN A 131 17.61 6.54 9.04
N PRO A 132 16.68 5.76 9.59
CA PRO A 132 15.66 4.98 8.89
C PRO A 132 14.53 5.87 8.29
N PHE A 133 13.90 5.42 7.24
CA PHE A 133 12.63 5.99 6.74
C PHE A 133 11.48 5.09 7.16
N SER A 134 10.39 5.67 7.64
CA SER A 134 9.19 4.88 7.93
C SER A 134 7.92 5.56 7.41
N VAL A 135 6.97 4.73 7.00
CA VAL A 135 5.68 5.17 6.48
C VAL A 135 4.56 4.27 7.00
N HIS A 136 3.50 4.90 7.51
CA HIS A 136 2.20 4.28 7.73
C HIS A 136 1.27 4.73 6.63
N PHE A 137 0.52 3.82 6.04
CA PHE A 137 -0.40 4.16 4.98
C PHE A 137 -1.65 3.28 4.98
N THR A 138 -2.68 3.77 4.32
CA THR A 138 -3.87 3.01 3.95
C THR A 138 -4.12 3.17 2.47
N ILE A 139 -4.55 2.10 1.81
CA ILE A 139 -4.98 2.11 0.43
C ILE A 139 -6.07 1.07 0.22
N ASN A 140 -7.04 1.39 -0.63
CA ASN A 140 -8.12 0.47 -0.95
C ASN A 140 -8.09 0.19 -2.44
N TYR A 141 -8.28 -1.08 -2.83
CA TYR A 141 -8.26 -1.48 -4.23
C TYR A 141 -9.24 -2.62 -4.51
N GLN A 142 -9.52 -2.85 -5.79
CA GLN A 142 -10.32 -3.98 -6.26
C GLN A 142 -9.44 -5.11 -6.79
N THR A 143 -9.89 -6.34 -6.56
CA THR A 143 -9.30 -7.59 -7.08
C THR A 143 -10.04 -8.11 -8.29
#